data_fae83561fff0ffb693b4106b49631ac3
#
_entry.id   fae83561fff0ffb693b4106b49631ac3
#
_cell.length_a   1.000
_cell.length_b   1.000
_cell.length_c   1.000
_cell.angle_alpha   90.00
_cell.angle_beta   90.00
_cell.angle_gamma   90.00
#
_symmetry.space_group_name_H-M   'P 1'
#
loop_
_entity.id
_entity.type
_entity.pdbx_description
1 polymer ?
#
loop_
_entity_poly.entity_id
_entity_poly.type
_entity_poly.pdbx_seq_one_letter_code
_entity_poly.pdbx_strand_id
1 'polypeptide(L)'
;MDKKLERILPLVQKPARYTGGEYGEIQKDKNEIDLRMALCFPDTYEIGMSNTGMHILYRVLNDLPGVWCERVFAPWFDMDRQMREKGLPLYALESGDPLSAFDAIGFSLGYEMAYTTVLEMLDLAGIPLRSAERTTLTPLVFAGGSVCCNSEPMADFFDLMIVGEGESVDGEVLNLLREAKAAGWSKAEFLRRAAKLGGVYVPSLYTPEYNADGTLKAMHAAPGAPERVTKRIVEDFENSCFPVDSIVPSTEIAHDRVGLELFRGCIRGCRFCQAGHIYRPVRSRSVEKCMEYGKEALAFSGYHEITLLSLSTSDYRGLNDLCDGLMDYCESRGIGLSLPSLRADNFSMDIMQRVQKVRKSGLTFAPEAGTQRLRDVINKGVTED
;
A
#
# COMPACT_ATOMS: atom_id res chain seq x y z
N MET A 1 25.36 -10.19 1.97
CA MET A 1 25.34 -8.70 1.85
C MET A 1 26.44 -8.25 0.88
N ASP A 2 26.18 -7.28 0.01
CA ASP A 2 27.19 -6.71 -0.89
C ASP A 2 28.29 -6.03 -0.07
N LYS A 3 29.58 -6.24 -0.44
CA LYS A 3 30.74 -5.62 0.23
C LYS A 3 30.73 -4.08 0.17
N LYS A 4 30.07 -3.49 -0.84
CA LYS A 4 29.91 -2.03 -0.91
C LYS A 4 28.91 -1.57 0.18
N LEU A 5 27.80 -2.28 0.32
CA LEU A 5 26.79 -1.98 1.35
C LEU A 5 27.41 -2.06 2.75
N GLU A 6 28.17 -3.12 3.06
CA GLU A 6 28.86 -3.24 4.36
C GLU A 6 29.74 -2.04 4.71
N ARG A 7 30.37 -1.41 3.69
CA ARG A 7 31.21 -0.22 3.88
C ARG A 7 30.41 1.07 4.02
N ILE A 8 29.17 1.11 3.49
CA ILE A 8 28.28 2.29 3.54
C ILE A 8 27.52 2.35 4.86
N LEU A 9 27.07 1.21 5.37
CA LEU A 9 26.23 1.13 6.58
C LEU A 9 26.76 1.92 7.80
N PRO A 10 28.07 1.93 8.12
CA PRO A 10 28.60 2.74 9.22
C PRO A 10 28.57 4.26 8.96
N LEU A 11 28.30 4.70 7.74
CA LEU A 11 28.33 6.12 7.30
C LEU A 11 26.95 6.74 7.23
N VAL A 12 25.88 5.97 7.49
CA VAL A 12 24.49 6.42 7.37
C VAL A 12 23.75 6.34 8.69
N GLN A 13 22.70 7.15 8.81
CA GLN A 13 21.79 7.11 9.94
C GLN A 13 20.90 5.85 9.86
N LYS A 14 20.64 5.23 11.00
CA LYS A 14 19.75 4.07 11.13
C LYS A 14 20.07 2.97 10.08
N PRO A 15 21.26 2.35 10.11
CA PRO A 15 21.64 1.35 9.11
C PRO A 15 20.68 0.15 9.02
N ALA A 16 19.91 -0.13 10.07
CA ALA A 16 18.89 -1.18 10.06
C ALA A 16 17.78 -0.99 9.01
N ARG A 17 17.58 0.23 8.47
CA ARG A 17 16.68 0.49 7.33
C ARG A 17 17.04 -0.31 6.08
N TYR A 18 18.30 -0.73 5.97
CA TYR A 18 18.94 -1.15 4.71
C TYR A 18 19.44 -2.59 4.74
N THR A 19 19.20 -3.31 5.83
CA THR A 19 19.82 -4.63 6.04
C THR A 19 18.91 -5.84 5.84
N GLY A 20 17.57 -5.70 5.94
CA GLY A 20 16.66 -6.84 5.99
C GLY A 20 16.92 -7.75 7.20
N GLY A 21 16.49 -9.00 7.13
CA GLY A 21 16.70 -10.01 8.16
C GLY A 21 15.78 -9.84 9.38
N GLU A 22 14.62 -9.22 9.18
CA GLU A 22 13.66 -9.00 10.24
C GLU A 22 12.84 -10.26 10.58
N TYR A 23 12.32 -10.30 11.79
CA TYR A 23 11.41 -11.37 12.20
C TYR A 23 10.14 -11.38 11.34
N GLY A 24 9.78 -12.53 10.78
CA GLY A 24 8.67 -12.67 9.85
C GLY A 24 8.99 -12.37 8.38
N GLU A 25 10.23 -12.01 8.05
CA GLU A 25 10.68 -11.84 6.67
C GLU A 25 10.64 -13.18 5.90
N ILE A 26 10.15 -13.16 4.67
CA ILE A 26 10.02 -14.36 3.83
C ILE A 26 11.24 -14.49 2.92
N GLN A 27 12.02 -15.54 3.15
CA GLN A 27 13.15 -15.93 2.30
C GLN A 27 12.79 -17.14 1.44
N LYS A 28 13.11 -17.10 0.15
CA LYS A 28 12.86 -18.19 -0.80
C LYS A 28 14.14 -18.59 -1.54
N ASP A 29 14.23 -19.84 -1.96
CA ASP A 29 15.33 -20.31 -2.83
C ASP A 29 15.09 -19.81 -4.26
N LYS A 30 16.05 -19.06 -4.80
CA LYS A 30 16.00 -18.52 -6.18
C LYS A 30 15.85 -19.61 -7.24
N ASN A 31 16.26 -20.84 -6.96
CA ASN A 31 16.15 -21.96 -7.88
C ASN A 31 14.70 -22.52 -7.97
N GLU A 32 13.84 -22.19 -7.01
CA GLU A 32 12.45 -22.63 -6.95
C GLU A 32 11.48 -21.52 -7.38
N ILE A 33 12.00 -20.39 -7.89
CA ILE A 33 11.23 -19.20 -8.22
C ILE A 33 11.17 -18.98 -9.73
N ASP A 34 9.96 -18.79 -10.26
CA ASP A 34 9.70 -18.45 -11.66
C ASP A 34 9.72 -16.94 -11.91
N LEU A 35 9.25 -16.17 -10.92
CA LEU A 35 9.09 -14.73 -10.98
C LEU A 35 9.57 -14.05 -9.69
N ARG A 36 10.33 -12.98 -9.86
CA ARG A 36 10.73 -12.08 -8.80
C ARG A 36 10.07 -10.73 -8.94
N MET A 37 9.45 -10.26 -7.89
CA MET A 37 8.81 -8.95 -7.83
C MET A 37 9.43 -8.08 -6.75
N ALA A 38 9.85 -6.88 -7.12
CA ALA A 38 10.21 -5.82 -6.17
C ALA A 38 8.95 -5.01 -5.82
N LEU A 39 8.51 -5.10 -4.57
CA LEU A 39 7.42 -4.29 -4.03
C LEU A 39 8.00 -3.00 -3.45
N CYS A 40 7.89 -1.94 -4.23
CA CYS A 40 8.48 -0.64 -3.94
C CYS A 40 7.49 0.27 -3.20
N PHE A 41 7.92 0.83 -2.09
CA PHE A 41 7.22 1.91 -1.42
C PHE A 41 8.04 3.20 -1.55
N PRO A 42 7.53 4.24 -2.25
CA PRO A 42 8.29 5.44 -2.56
C PRO A 42 8.32 6.44 -1.38
N ASP A 43 8.78 5.97 -0.26
CA ASP A 43 9.09 6.70 0.96
C ASP A 43 10.10 5.91 1.79
N THR A 44 10.53 6.45 2.93
CA THR A 44 11.49 5.78 3.81
C THR A 44 10.95 4.47 4.39
N TYR A 45 11.87 3.63 4.84
CA TYR A 45 11.57 2.36 5.49
C TYR A 45 10.53 2.50 6.61
N GLU A 46 10.65 3.53 7.48
CA GLU A 46 9.75 3.72 8.62
C GLU A 46 8.31 4.00 8.22
N ILE A 47 8.11 4.71 7.12
CA ILE A 47 6.77 5.01 6.58
C ILE A 47 6.22 3.78 5.86
N GLY A 48 7.03 3.14 5.03
CA GLY A 48 6.62 1.96 4.29
C GLY A 48 6.27 0.77 5.19
N MET A 49 7.08 0.49 6.19
CA MET A 49 6.81 -0.58 7.17
C MET A 49 5.66 -0.27 8.14
N SER A 50 5.20 0.98 8.17
CA SER A 50 3.98 1.39 8.89
C SER A 50 2.71 1.27 8.03
N ASN A 51 2.84 0.91 6.74
CA ASN A 51 1.72 0.85 5.81
C ASN A 51 1.13 -0.56 5.74
N THR A 52 -0.10 -0.73 6.22
CA THR A 52 -0.80 -2.02 6.23
C THR A 52 -0.95 -2.64 4.83
N GLY A 53 -1.14 -1.81 3.79
CA GLY A 53 -1.24 -2.29 2.40
C GLY A 53 0.05 -2.98 1.92
N MET A 54 1.23 -2.48 2.34
CA MET A 54 2.51 -3.13 2.06
C MET A 54 2.56 -4.54 2.67
N HIS A 55 2.16 -4.71 3.91
CA HIS A 55 2.15 -6.01 4.58
C HIS A 55 1.17 -6.99 3.92
N ILE A 56 -0.03 -6.50 3.55
CA ILE A 56 -1.04 -7.30 2.86
C ILE A 56 -0.51 -7.78 1.50
N LEU A 57 -0.01 -6.86 0.67
CA LEU A 57 0.51 -7.21 -0.66
C LEU A 57 1.74 -8.11 -0.58
N TYR A 58 2.66 -7.83 0.34
CA TYR A 58 3.83 -8.67 0.57
C TYR A 58 3.44 -10.11 0.88
N ARG A 59 2.44 -10.31 1.77
CA ARG A 59 1.95 -11.65 2.12
C ARG A 59 1.24 -12.31 0.94
N VAL A 60 0.25 -11.64 0.34
CA VAL A 60 -0.53 -12.18 -0.79
C VAL A 60 0.36 -12.61 -1.94
N LEU A 61 1.35 -11.79 -2.29
CA LEU A 61 2.26 -12.07 -3.41
C LEU A 61 3.24 -13.18 -3.08
N ASN A 62 3.69 -13.28 -1.83
CA ASN A 62 4.56 -14.37 -1.41
C ASN A 62 3.83 -15.70 -1.23
N ASP A 63 2.51 -15.70 -1.04
CA ASP A 63 1.69 -16.92 -1.03
C ASP A 63 1.47 -17.50 -2.44
N LEU A 64 1.77 -16.73 -3.51
CA LEU A 64 1.67 -17.24 -4.87
C LEU A 64 2.79 -18.25 -5.15
N PRO A 65 2.46 -19.44 -5.71
CA PRO A 65 3.46 -20.43 -6.07
C PRO A 65 4.48 -19.89 -7.08
N GLY A 66 5.76 -20.11 -6.83
CA GLY A 66 6.85 -19.71 -7.71
C GLY A 66 7.09 -18.18 -7.80
N VAL A 67 6.46 -17.37 -6.95
CA VAL A 67 6.70 -15.93 -6.85
C VAL A 67 7.49 -15.62 -5.58
N TRP A 68 8.50 -14.77 -5.70
CA TRP A 68 9.16 -14.14 -4.55
C TRP A 68 8.99 -12.63 -4.65
N CYS A 69 8.26 -12.06 -3.69
CA CYS A 69 8.04 -10.64 -3.52
C CYS A 69 8.99 -10.10 -2.45
N GLU A 70 9.78 -9.09 -2.80
CA GLU A 70 10.82 -8.51 -1.96
C GLU A 70 10.58 -7.01 -1.80
N ARG A 71 10.89 -6.47 -0.60
CA ARG A 71 10.60 -5.06 -0.26
C ARG A 71 11.71 -4.12 -0.69
N VAL A 72 11.30 -2.95 -1.19
CA VAL A 72 12.20 -1.86 -1.55
C VAL A 72 11.65 -0.53 -1.05
N PHE A 73 12.48 0.26 -0.39
CA PHE A 73 12.12 1.58 0.10
C PHE A 73 13.05 2.64 -0.48
N ALA A 74 12.58 3.89 -0.52
CA ALA A 74 13.42 5.01 -0.89
C ALA A 74 14.51 5.21 0.17
N PRO A 75 15.78 5.36 -0.21
CA PRO A 75 16.84 5.62 0.74
C PRO A 75 16.72 7.04 1.30
N TRP A 76 17.15 7.23 2.55
CA TRP A 76 17.31 8.58 3.10
C TRP A 76 18.48 9.30 2.42
N PHE A 77 18.51 10.61 2.47
CA PHE A 77 19.47 11.45 1.72
C PHE A 77 20.95 11.07 1.91
N ASP A 78 21.34 10.62 3.10
CA ASP A 78 22.72 10.20 3.37
C ASP A 78 23.05 8.87 2.69
N MET A 79 22.09 7.94 2.67
CA MET A 79 22.23 6.65 1.97
C MET A 79 22.21 6.83 0.45
N ASP A 80 21.26 7.62 -0.11
CA ASP A 80 21.21 7.95 -1.54
C ASP A 80 22.56 8.50 -2.01
N ARG A 81 23.11 9.50 -1.30
CA ARG A 81 24.43 10.07 -1.63
C ARG A 81 25.52 9.01 -1.63
N GLN A 82 25.57 8.14 -0.61
CA GLN A 82 26.59 7.08 -0.55
C GLN A 82 26.42 6.05 -1.68
N MET A 83 25.18 5.69 -2.01
CA MET A 83 24.88 4.77 -3.11
C MET A 83 25.36 5.34 -4.45
N ARG A 84 25.08 6.62 -4.74
CA ARG A 84 25.54 7.31 -5.96
C ARG A 84 27.07 7.43 -6.00
N GLU A 85 27.72 7.85 -4.92
CA GLU A 85 29.19 7.98 -4.84
C GLU A 85 29.91 6.65 -5.01
N LYS A 86 29.35 5.54 -4.53
CA LYS A 86 29.97 4.21 -4.58
C LYS A 86 29.48 3.35 -5.74
N GLY A 87 28.52 3.85 -6.53
CA GLY A 87 27.90 3.09 -7.62
C GLY A 87 27.22 1.82 -7.11
N LEU A 88 26.47 1.93 -6.00
CA LEU A 88 25.59 0.88 -5.50
C LEU A 88 24.17 1.18 -6.02
N PRO A 89 23.57 0.35 -6.87
CA PRO A 89 22.21 0.55 -7.34
C PRO A 89 21.18 0.27 -6.22
N LEU A 90 19.96 0.77 -6.39
CA LEU A 90 18.85 0.45 -5.48
C LEU A 90 18.56 -1.07 -5.50
N TYR A 91 18.33 -1.64 -4.34
CA TYR A 91 18.25 -3.08 -4.13
C TYR A 91 17.08 -3.45 -3.20
N ALA A 92 16.67 -4.71 -3.25
CA ALA A 92 15.65 -5.28 -2.37
C ALA A 92 16.26 -5.75 -1.04
N LEU A 93 15.48 -5.63 0.04
CA LEU A 93 15.98 -5.93 1.40
C LEU A 93 16.25 -7.41 1.62
N GLU A 94 15.38 -8.29 1.12
CA GLU A 94 15.44 -9.74 1.37
C GLU A 94 16.68 -10.37 0.74
N SER A 95 16.92 -10.11 -0.55
CA SER A 95 18.05 -10.73 -1.27
C SER A 95 19.29 -9.86 -1.35
N GLY A 96 19.14 -8.55 -1.24
CA GLY A 96 20.19 -7.58 -1.55
C GLY A 96 20.48 -7.42 -3.05
N ASP A 97 19.64 -7.98 -3.92
CA ASP A 97 19.83 -7.88 -5.37
C ASP A 97 19.30 -6.53 -5.91
N PRO A 98 19.94 -5.99 -6.97
CA PRO A 98 19.50 -4.75 -7.59
C PRO A 98 18.16 -4.92 -8.31
N LEU A 99 17.37 -3.85 -8.40
CA LEU A 99 16.03 -3.87 -9.04
C LEU A 99 16.06 -4.35 -10.49
N SER A 100 17.17 -4.15 -11.19
CA SER A 100 17.36 -4.65 -12.56
C SER A 100 17.37 -6.19 -12.70
N ALA A 101 17.50 -6.92 -11.58
CA ALA A 101 17.44 -8.38 -11.54
C ALA A 101 16.03 -8.94 -11.37
N PHE A 102 15.02 -8.07 -11.23
CA PHE A 102 13.64 -8.47 -11.00
C PHE A 102 12.85 -8.55 -12.31
N ASP A 103 11.82 -9.41 -12.34
CA ASP A 103 10.91 -9.53 -13.47
C ASP A 103 9.86 -8.42 -13.47
N ALA A 104 9.44 -8.00 -12.29
CA ALA A 104 8.46 -6.95 -12.08
C ALA A 104 8.86 -6.01 -10.94
N ILE A 105 8.55 -4.73 -11.10
CA ILE A 105 8.77 -3.66 -10.12
C ILE A 105 7.43 -2.96 -9.92
N GLY A 106 6.78 -3.20 -8.80
CA GLY A 106 5.48 -2.63 -8.45
C GLY A 106 5.61 -1.54 -7.40
N PHE A 107 5.10 -0.34 -7.68
CA PHE A 107 5.09 0.79 -6.76
C PHE A 107 3.74 0.93 -6.06
N SER A 108 3.74 1.04 -4.74
CA SER A 108 2.55 1.37 -3.94
C SER A 108 2.43 2.89 -3.77
N LEU A 109 1.49 3.52 -4.50
CA LEU A 109 1.31 4.96 -4.53
C LEU A 109 0.13 5.39 -3.64
N GLY A 110 0.43 5.87 -2.43
CA GLY A 110 -0.57 6.32 -1.47
C GLY A 110 -0.97 7.80 -1.62
N TYR A 111 -0.10 8.65 -2.17
CA TYR A 111 -0.30 10.11 -2.30
C TYR A 111 0.61 10.70 -3.38
N GLU A 112 0.24 11.85 -3.91
CA GLU A 112 0.84 12.46 -5.11
C GLU A 112 2.28 12.98 -4.86
N MET A 113 2.64 13.34 -3.64
CA MET A 113 4.01 13.79 -3.31
C MET A 113 5.07 12.68 -3.50
N ALA A 114 4.63 11.42 -3.59
CA ALA A 114 5.53 10.29 -3.86
C ALA A 114 6.01 10.21 -5.32
N TYR A 115 5.43 10.96 -6.26
CA TYR A 115 5.75 10.86 -7.69
C TYR A 115 7.22 11.10 -8.01
N THR A 116 7.82 12.13 -7.43
CA THR A 116 9.25 12.42 -7.64
C THR A 116 10.16 11.37 -7.03
N THR A 117 9.77 10.79 -5.90
CA THR A 117 10.51 9.70 -5.26
C THR A 117 10.50 8.42 -6.11
N VAL A 118 9.40 8.13 -6.81
CA VAL A 118 9.37 7.02 -7.80
C VAL A 118 10.45 7.21 -8.86
N LEU A 119 10.56 8.42 -9.42
CA LEU A 119 11.57 8.72 -10.45
C LEU A 119 12.98 8.61 -9.89
N GLU A 120 13.22 9.08 -8.67
CA GLU A 120 14.49 8.93 -7.96
C GLU A 120 14.86 7.46 -7.76
N MET A 121 13.90 6.62 -7.33
CA MET A 121 14.12 5.19 -7.14
C MET A 121 14.45 4.47 -8.45
N LEU A 122 13.77 4.80 -9.54
CA LEU A 122 14.08 4.25 -10.88
C LEU A 122 15.47 4.69 -11.37
N ASP A 123 15.81 5.97 -11.20
CA ASP A 123 17.12 6.51 -11.54
C ASP A 123 18.24 5.83 -10.74
N LEU A 124 18.06 5.71 -9.43
CA LEU A 124 19.02 5.03 -8.56
C LEU A 124 19.17 3.54 -8.88
N ALA A 125 18.11 2.91 -9.39
CA ALA A 125 18.14 1.53 -9.87
C ALA A 125 18.76 1.37 -11.26
N GLY A 126 19.06 2.48 -11.96
CA GLY A 126 19.55 2.45 -13.35
C GLY A 126 18.50 1.98 -14.37
N ILE A 127 17.22 2.15 -14.06
CA ILE A 127 16.09 1.76 -14.91
C ILE A 127 15.60 2.99 -15.67
N PRO A 128 15.43 2.92 -17.02
CA PRO A 128 14.93 4.04 -17.80
C PRO A 128 13.61 4.57 -17.24
N LEU A 129 13.50 5.89 -17.05
CA LEU A 129 12.35 6.50 -16.39
C LEU A 129 11.06 6.32 -17.20
N ARG A 130 11.13 6.61 -18.50
CA ARG A 130 9.94 6.55 -19.35
C ARG A 130 9.63 5.12 -19.79
N SER A 131 8.36 4.73 -19.72
CA SER A 131 7.88 3.43 -20.22
C SER A 131 8.27 3.17 -21.68
N ALA A 132 8.25 4.20 -22.51
CA ALA A 132 8.62 4.10 -23.94
C ALA A 132 10.09 3.73 -24.17
N GLU A 133 10.97 4.01 -23.22
CA GLU A 133 12.40 3.68 -23.29
C GLU A 133 12.69 2.23 -22.88
N ARG A 134 11.78 1.61 -22.12
CA ARG A 134 11.87 0.20 -21.68
C ARG A 134 11.24 -0.69 -22.75
N THR A 135 12.04 -1.17 -23.70
CA THR A 135 11.57 -1.95 -24.85
C THR A 135 11.41 -3.45 -24.59
N THR A 136 12.03 -3.96 -23.53
CA THR A 136 11.93 -5.37 -23.10
C THR A 136 10.71 -5.60 -22.20
N LEU A 137 10.22 -6.85 -22.16
CA LEU A 137 9.10 -7.24 -21.29
C LEU A 137 9.44 -7.08 -19.80
N THR A 138 10.66 -7.43 -19.43
CA THR A 138 11.15 -7.36 -18.04
C THR A 138 12.35 -6.41 -17.94
N PRO A 139 12.47 -5.68 -16.80
CA PRO A 139 11.49 -5.57 -15.74
C PRO A 139 10.21 -4.83 -16.20
N LEU A 140 9.05 -5.39 -15.84
CA LEU A 140 7.77 -4.71 -15.97
C LEU A 140 7.65 -3.69 -14.83
N VAL A 141 7.48 -2.41 -15.14
CA VAL A 141 7.33 -1.35 -14.13
C VAL A 141 5.87 -0.92 -14.06
N PHE A 142 5.25 -1.13 -12.91
CA PHE A 142 3.83 -0.81 -12.71
C PHE A 142 3.56 -0.15 -11.35
N ALA A 143 2.37 0.42 -11.20
CA ALA A 143 1.95 1.04 -9.96
C ALA A 143 0.53 0.62 -9.56
N GLY A 144 0.27 0.62 -8.26
CA GLY A 144 -1.04 0.50 -7.65
C GLY A 144 -1.18 1.51 -6.49
N GLY A 145 -2.35 1.53 -5.87
CA GLY A 145 -2.65 2.42 -4.75
C GLY A 145 -3.67 3.50 -5.09
N SER A 146 -4.02 4.30 -4.09
CA SER A 146 -5.17 5.21 -4.19
C SER A 146 -5.03 6.28 -5.27
N VAL A 147 -3.82 6.78 -5.50
CA VAL A 147 -3.59 7.83 -6.51
C VAL A 147 -3.65 7.30 -7.95
N CYS A 148 -3.58 6.00 -8.15
CA CYS A 148 -3.80 5.40 -9.47
C CYS A 148 -5.24 5.56 -9.97
N CYS A 149 -6.18 6.03 -9.15
CA CYS A 149 -7.48 6.50 -9.61
C CYS A 149 -7.39 7.77 -10.49
N ASN A 150 -6.27 8.50 -10.42
CA ASN A 150 -5.88 9.58 -11.33
C ASN A 150 -4.52 9.25 -11.93
N SER A 151 -4.48 8.36 -12.90
CA SER A 151 -3.26 7.76 -13.44
C SER A 151 -2.45 8.70 -14.33
N GLU A 152 -3.08 9.66 -15.00
CA GLU A 152 -2.48 10.46 -16.07
C GLU A 152 -1.22 11.25 -15.69
N PRO A 153 -1.08 11.84 -14.50
CA PRO A 153 0.16 12.53 -14.12
C PRO A 153 1.42 11.64 -14.18
N MET A 154 1.26 10.32 -14.06
CA MET A 154 2.35 9.35 -14.06
C MET A 154 2.31 8.38 -15.25
N ALA A 155 1.42 8.61 -16.21
CA ALA A 155 1.18 7.72 -17.36
C ALA A 155 2.44 7.41 -18.19
N ASP A 156 3.32 8.38 -18.37
CA ASP A 156 4.56 8.23 -19.14
C ASP A 156 5.59 7.30 -18.48
N PHE A 157 5.48 7.08 -17.17
CA PHE A 157 6.52 6.42 -16.38
C PHE A 157 6.18 4.95 -16.06
N PHE A 158 4.94 4.54 -16.17
CA PHE A 158 4.51 3.18 -15.88
C PHE A 158 4.06 2.41 -17.13
N ASP A 159 4.36 1.13 -17.15
CA ASP A 159 3.94 0.24 -18.22
C ASP A 159 2.45 -0.10 -18.10
N LEU A 160 1.97 -0.26 -16.88
CA LEU A 160 0.57 -0.35 -16.51
C LEU A 160 0.33 0.18 -15.10
N MET A 161 -0.92 0.49 -14.78
CA MET A 161 -1.33 0.93 -13.44
C MET A 161 -2.56 0.17 -13.00
N ILE A 162 -2.61 -0.18 -11.72
CA ILE A 162 -3.72 -0.89 -11.11
C ILE A 162 -4.64 0.11 -10.43
N VAL A 163 -5.87 0.17 -10.89
CA VAL A 163 -6.93 1.03 -10.38
C VAL A 163 -7.78 0.22 -9.41
N GLY A 164 -7.63 0.49 -8.12
CA GLY A 164 -8.35 -0.20 -7.06
C GLY A 164 -7.46 -1.01 -6.14
N GLU A 165 -7.97 -2.15 -5.67
CA GLU A 165 -7.32 -3.02 -4.69
C GLU A 165 -6.48 -4.09 -5.39
N GLY A 166 -5.22 -4.24 -4.98
CA GLY A 166 -4.20 -5.04 -5.65
C GLY A 166 -4.26 -6.54 -5.37
N GLU A 167 -4.85 -6.97 -4.26
CA GLU A 167 -4.71 -8.32 -3.69
C GLU A 167 -4.95 -9.46 -4.69
N SER A 168 -5.88 -9.31 -5.60
CA SER A 168 -6.14 -10.34 -6.63
C SER A 168 -5.50 -9.98 -7.97
N VAL A 169 -5.58 -8.72 -8.39
CA VAL A 169 -5.16 -8.30 -9.72
C VAL A 169 -3.64 -8.30 -9.88
N ASP A 170 -2.87 -8.02 -8.82
CA ASP A 170 -1.41 -8.14 -8.85
C ASP A 170 -1.00 -9.57 -9.20
N GLY A 171 -1.64 -10.57 -8.57
CA GLY A 171 -1.43 -11.97 -8.90
C GLY A 171 -1.84 -12.35 -10.33
N GLU A 172 -2.95 -11.80 -10.85
CA GLU A 172 -3.37 -11.99 -12.25
C GLU A 172 -2.33 -11.42 -13.22
N VAL A 173 -1.79 -10.23 -12.94
CA VAL A 173 -0.74 -9.59 -13.75
C VAL A 173 0.55 -10.41 -13.72
N LEU A 174 0.99 -10.89 -12.56
CA LEU A 174 2.20 -11.72 -12.45
C LEU A 174 2.03 -13.08 -13.13
N ASN A 175 0.87 -13.71 -13.03
CA ASN A 175 0.61 -14.97 -13.75
C ASN A 175 0.63 -14.74 -15.27
N LEU A 176 0.04 -13.65 -15.76
CA LEU A 176 0.10 -13.28 -17.17
C LEU A 176 1.54 -12.98 -17.62
N LEU A 177 2.37 -12.36 -16.75
CA LEU A 177 3.79 -12.12 -17.02
C LEU A 177 4.57 -13.43 -17.11
N ARG A 178 4.27 -14.40 -16.25
CA ARG A 178 4.84 -15.76 -16.31
C ARG A 178 4.53 -16.44 -17.65
N GLU A 179 3.26 -16.40 -18.07
CA GLU A 179 2.85 -16.92 -19.38
C GLU A 179 3.58 -16.21 -20.54
N ALA A 180 3.69 -14.88 -20.47
CA ALA A 180 4.37 -14.09 -21.48
C ALA A 180 5.86 -14.44 -21.60
N LYS A 181 6.55 -14.63 -20.47
CA LYS A 181 7.97 -15.08 -20.45
C LYS A 181 8.11 -16.46 -21.09
N ALA A 182 7.26 -17.41 -20.69
CA ALA A 182 7.31 -18.78 -21.20
C ALA A 182 7.00 -18.85 -22.70
N ALA A 183 6.07 -18.03 -23.19
CA ALA A 183 5.66 -18.00 -24.60
C ALA A 183 6.49 -17.03 -25.48
N GLY A 184 7.42 -16.26 -24.89
CA GLY A 184 8.25 -15.30 -25.60
C GLY A 184 7.46 -14.12 -26.19
N TRP A 185 6.41 -13.66 -25.53
CA TRP A 185 5.62 -12.52 -26.02
C TRP A 185 6.43 -11.23 -26.01
N SER A 186 6.12 -10.36 -26.95
CA SER A 186 6.60 -8.99 -26.90
C SER A 186 5.90 -8.21 -25.75
N LYS A 187 6.55 -7.16 -25.27
CA LYS A 187 5.94 -6.23 -24.30
C LYS A 187 4.59 -5.69 -24.78
N ALA A 188 4.49 -5.32 -26.06
CA ALA A 188 3.26 -4.82 -26.64
C ALA A 188 2.12 -5.85 -26.64
N GLU A 189 2.43 -7.14 -26.87
CA GLU A 189 1.44 -8.21 -26.78
C GLU A 189 0.99 -8.44 -25.33
N PHE A 190 1.94 -8.48 -24.40
CA PHE A 190 1.64 -8.57 -22.96
C PHE A 190 0.71 -7.43 -22.52
N LEU A 191 1.03 -6.18 -22.84
CA LEU A 191 0.24 -5.01 -22.45
C LEU A 191 -1.18 -5.03 -23.01
N ARG A 192 -1.35 -5.46 -24.28
CA ARG A 192 -2.70 -5.65 -24.85
C ARG A 192 -3.54 -6.69 -24.13
N ARG A 193 -2.91 -7.74 -23.61
CA ARG A 193 -3.60 -8.78 -22.83
C ARG A 193 -3.88 -8.30 -21.40
N ALA A 194 -2.91 -7.66 -20.78
CA ALA A 194 -3.04 -7.08 -19.45
C ALA A 194 -4.18 -6.05 -19.36
N ALA A 195 -4.36 -5.22 -20.39
CA ALA A 195 -5.46 -4.24 -20.46
C ALA A 195 -6.87 -4.87 -20.39
N LYS A 196 -7.01 -6.18 -20.59
CA LYS A 196 -8.29 -6.90 -20.48
C LYS A 196 -8.59 -7.36 -19.06
N LEU A 197 -7.61 -7.31 -18.15
CA LEU A 197 -7.81 -7.60 -16.74
C LEU A 197 -8.58 -6.43 -16.09
N GLY A 198 -9.61 -6.74 -15.33
CA GLY A 198 -10.37 -5.70 -14.61
C GLY A 198 -9.50 -4.93 -13.63
N GLY A 199 -9.54 -3.61 -13.70
CA GLY A 199 -8.71 -2.73 -12.86
C GLY A 199 -7.34 -2.39 -13.45
N VAL A 200 -6.95 -2.94 -14.59
CA VAL A 200 -5.65 -2.65 -15.22
C VAL A 200 -5.79 -1.53 -16.24
N TYR A 201 -5.10 -0.44 -16.03
CA TYR A 201 -4.93 0.67 -16.97
C TYR A 201 -3.55 0.59 -17.61
N VAL A 202 -3.51 0.56 -18.94
CA VAL A 202 -2.27 0.55 -19.72
C VAL A 202 -2.15 1.88 -20.47
N PRO A 203 -1.39 2.86 -19.98
CA PRO A 203 -1.37 4.24 -20.50
C PRO A 203 -1.08 4.31 -22.00
N SER A 204 -0.15 3.49 -22.50
CA SER A 204 0.24 3.47 -23.93
C SER A 204 -0.87 3.06 -24.90
N LEU A 205 -2.01 2.56 -24.39
CA LEU A 205 -3.19 2.20 -25.19
C LEU A 205 -4.24 3.31 -25.25
N TYR A 206 -3.97 4.49 -24.66
CA TYR A 206 -4.90 5.60 -24.62
C TYR A 206 -4.23 6.88 -25.15
N THR A 207 -4.96 7.64 -25.96
CA THR A 207 -4.46 8.90 -26.50
C THR A 207 -5.40 10.04 -26.10
N PRO A 208 -4.92 11.04 -25.35
CA PRO A 208 -5.71 12.22 -25.01
C PRO A 208 -5.90 13.13 -26.21
N GLU A 209 -7.11 13.65 -26.39
CA GLU A 209 -7.44 14.73 -27.33
C GLU A 209 -7.79 15.98 -26.52
N TYR A 210 -7.15 17.09 -26.88
CA TYR A 210 -7.36 18.36 -26.17
C TYR A 210 -8.14 19.36 -27.03
N ASN A 211 -8.91 20.22 -26.38
CA ASN A 211 -9.50 21.40 -26.98
C ASN A 211 -8.42 22.48 -27.23
N ALA A 212 -8.78 23.50 -28.02
CA ALA A 212 -7.86 24.62 -28.31
C ALA A 212 -7.42 25.42 -27.05
N ASP A 213 -8.22 25.37 -25.97
CA ASP A 213 -7.92 26.00 -24.68
C ASP A 213 -7.09 25.13 -23.74
N GLY A 214 -6.66 23.92 -24.18
CA GLY A 214 -5.87 22.98 -23.38
C GLY A 214 -6.69 22.07 -22.45
N THR A 215 -8.01 22.19 -22.42
CA THR A 215 -8.86 21.27 -21.67
C THR A 215 -8.99 19.90 -22.36
N LEU A 216 -9.09 18.82 -21.60
CA LEU A 216 -9.28 17.47 -22.13
C LEU A 216 -10.63 17.39 -22.86
N LYS A 217 -10.63 17.04 -24.15
CA LYS A 217 -11.82 16.83 -24.96
C LYS A 217 -12.29 15.37 -24.90
N ALA A 218 -11.37 14.45 -25.09
CA ALA A 218 -11.65 13.01 -25.10
C ALA A 218 -10.40 12.21 -24.77
N MET A 219 -10.60 10.96 -24.33
CA MET A 219 -9.58 9.94 -24.22
C MET A 219 -9.92 8.81 -25.18
N HIS A 220 -9.06 8.54 -26.16
CA HIS A 220 -9.29 7.52 -27.18
C HIS A 220 -8.56 6.24 -26.83
N ALA A 221 -9.32 5.16 -26.65
CA ALA A 221 -8.76 3.83 -26.47
C ALA A 221 -8.29 3.24 -27.80
N ALA A 222 -7.12 2.61 -27.81
CA ALA A 222 -6.64 1.84 -28.96
C ALA A 222 -7.54 0.62 -29.25
N PRO A 223 -7.59 0.11 -30.49
CA PRO A 223 -8.39 -1.07 -30.81
C PRO A 223 -8.09 -2.26 -29.90
N GLY A 224 -9.12 -2.78 -29.24
CA GLY A 224 -9.02 -3.90 -28.30
C GLY A 224 -8.69 -3.53 -26.85
N ALA A 225 -8.43 -2.27 -26.54
CA ALA A 225 -8.41 -1.75 -25.19
C ALA A 225 -9.83 -1.40 -24.70
N PRO A 226 -10.13 -1.55 -23.40
CA PRO A 226 -11.44 -1.17 -22.87
C PRO A 226 -11.64 0.34 -22.93
N GLU A 227 -12.84 0.80 -23.29
CA GLU A 227 -13.17 2.24 -23.26
C GLU A 227 -13.13 2.84 -21.86
N ARG A 228 -13.37 2.02 -20.84
CA ARG A 228 -13.34 2.40 -19.43
C ARG A 228 -12.65 1.32 -18.60
N VAL A 229 -11.78 1.75 -17.71
CA VAL A 229 -11.19 0.89 -16.69
C VAL A 229 -12.05 0.99 -15.43
N THR A 230 -12.63 -0.15 -15.02
CA THR A 230 -13.39 -0.22 -13.77
C THR A 230 -12.47 -0.62 -12.64
N LYS A 231 -12.49 0.12 -11.54
CA LYS A 231 -11.61 -0.20 -10.42
C LYS A 231 -11.88 -1.60 -9.86
N ARG A 232 -10.80 -2.30 -9.49
CA ARG A 232 -10.86 -3.59 -8.81
C ARG A 232 -11.23 -3.39 -7.35
N ILE A 233 -12.03 -4.30 -6.80
CA ILE A 233 -12.34 -4.37 -5.36
C ILE A 233 -12.20 -5.82 -4.88
N VAL A 234 -11.86 -5.98 -3.62
CA VAL A 234 -11.97 -7.26 -2.92
C VAL A 234 -13.42 -7.43 -2.49
N GLU A 235 -14.15 -8.36 -3.14
CA GLU A 235 -15.59 -8.56 -2.89
C GLU A 235 -15.81 -9.25 -1.55
N ASP A 236 -15.12 -10.35 -1.28
CA ASP A 236 -15.14 -11.05 0.00
C ASP A 236 -14.09 -10.48 0.95
N PHE A 237 -14.38 -9.32 1.51
CA PHE A 237 -13.48 -8.65 2.46
C PHE A 237 -13.40 -9.40 3.80
N GLU A 238 -14.43 -10.09 4.21
CA GLU A 238 -14.46 -10.90 5.44
C GLU A 238 -13.33 -11.92 5.48
N ASN A 239 -13.12 -12.64 4.37
CA ASN A 239 -12.11 -13.68 4.24
C ASN A 239 -10.84 -13.19 3.51
N SER A 240 -10.73 -11.91 3.19
CA SER A 240 -9.53 -11.39 2.54
C SER A 240 -8.31 -11.46 3.47
N CYS A 241 -7.13 -11.51 2.88
CA CYS A 241 -5.88 -11.60 3.61
C CYS A 241 -5.75 -10.47 4.64
N PHE A 242 -5.44 -10.84 5.86
CA PHE A 242 -4.89 -9.99 6.89
C PHE A 242 -3.65 -10.70 7.44
N PRO A 243 -2.43 -10.15 7.25
CA PRO A 243 -1.20 -10.84 7.61
C PRO A 243 -0.99 -10.79 9.13
N VAL A 244 -1.43 -11.82 9.84
CA VAL A 244 -1.26 -11.98 11.28
C VAL A 244 0.20 -12.18 11.69
N ASP A 245 1.02 -12.65 10.76
CA ASP A 245 2.46 -12.89 10.86
C ASP A 245 3.27 -11.84 10.08
N SER A 246 2.84 -10.57 10.15
CA SER A 246 3.54 -9.45 9.54
C SER A 246 4.97 -9.31 10.02
N ILE A 247 5.84 -8.84 9.13
CA ILE A 247 7.24 -8.54 9.47
C ILE A 247 7.30 -7.55 10.64
N VAL A 248 8.13 -7.88 11.62
CA VAL A 248 8.40 -7.02 12.77
C VAL A 248 9.72 -6.29 12.53
N PRO A 249 9.69 -4.96 12.34
CA PRO A 249 10.88 -4.16 12.08
C PRO A 249 11.95 -4.26 13.17
N SER A 250 13.23 -4.30 12.76
CA SER A 250 14.38 -4.29 13.68
C SER A 250 14.75 -2.89 14.19
N THR A 251 14.03 -1.84 13.73
CA THR A 251 14.23 -0.45 14.14
C THR A 251 12.88 0.22 14.33
N GLU A 252 12.86 1.29 15.13
CA GLU A 252 11.65 2.08 15.37
C GLU A 252 11.05 2.60 14.05
N ILE A 253 9.74 2.42 13.88
CA ILE A 253 8.95 2.87 12.74
C ILE A 253 7.90 3.89 13.16
N ALA A 254 7.18 4.51 12.19
CA ALA A 254 6.19 5.54 12.49
C ALA A 254 4.97 5.00 13.27
N HIS A 255 4.58 3.75 13.02
CA HIS A 255 3.45 3.08 13.69
C HIS A 255 3.87 1.71 14.21
N ASP A 256 4.62 1.70 15.32
CA ASP A 256 5.16 0.51 15.96
C ASP A 256 4.07 -0.25 16.77
N ARG A 257 3.10 -0.82 16.07
CA ARG A 257 1.88 -1.44 16.63
C ARG A 257 1.15 -2.31 15.63
N VAL A 258 0.25 -3.17 16.10
CA VAL A 258 -0.67 -3.90 15.24
C VAL A 258 -1.73 -2.95 14.69
N GLY A 259 -1.84 -2.85 13.37
CA GLY A 259 -2.91 -2.11 12.69
C GLY A 259 -4.02 -3.05 12.23
N LEU A 260 -5.10 -3.17 12.99
CA LEU A 260 -6.23 -4.06 12.68
C LEU A 260 -7.24 -3.36 11.77
N GLU A 261 -7.33 -3.80 10.50
CA GLU A 261 -8.25 -3.25 9.52
C GLU A 261 -9.67 -3.79 9.73
N LEU A 262 -10.60 -2.91 10.15
CA LEU A 262 -12.00 -3.28 10.45
C LEU A 262 -12.88 -3.32 9.21
N PHE A 263 -12.74 -2.31 8.36
CA PHE A 263 -13.49 -2.16 7.12
C PHE A 263 -12.81 -1.21 6.15
N ARG A 264 -13.15 -1.34 4.89
CA ARG A 264 -12.74 -0.42 3.81
C ARG A 264 -13.93 0.40 3.34
N GLY A 265 -13.63 1.61 2.89
CA GLY A 265 -14.62 2.56 2.45
C GLY A 265 -15.15 3.46 3.58
N CYS A 266 -16.06 4.36 3.22
CA CYS A 266 -16.73 5.26 4.17
C CYS A 266 -18.14 5.54 3.70
N ILE A 267 -19.13 5.44 4.63
CA ILE A 267 -20.55 5.74 4.35
C ILE A 267 -20.81 7.23 4.29
N ARG A 268 -19.90 8.05 4.82
CA ARG A 268 -20.07 9.50 4.88
C ARG A 268 -19.86 10.10 3.48
N GLY A 269 -20.45 11.23 3.22
CA GLY A 269 -20.38 11.89 1.92
C GLY A 269 -19.71 13.26 2.00
N CYS A 270 -18.65 13.41 2.83
CA CYS A 270 -17.93 14.68 2.95
C CYS A 270 -17.39 15.08 1.57
N ARG A 271 -17.78 16.27 1.07
CA ARG A 271 -17.52 16.70 -0.31
C ARG A 271 -16.04 16.90 -0.64
N PHE A 272 -15.23 17.18 0.35
CA PHE A 272 -13.78 17.37 0.22
C PHE A 272 -12.96 16.07 0.29
N CYS A 273 -13.58 14.95 0.70
CA CYS A 273 -12.84 13.74 1.04
C CYS A 273 -12.66 12.82 -0.17
N GLN A 274 -11.46 12.78 -0.75
CA GLN A 274 -11.09 11.86 -1.82
C GLN A 274 -11.23 10.40 -1.39
N ALA A 275 -10.72 10.03 -0.21
CA ALA A 275 -10.76 8.67 0.31
C ALA A 275 -12.19 8.13 0.45
N GLY A 276 -13.14 8.96 0.87
CA GLY A 276 -14.56 8.60 0.96
C GLY A 276 -15.20 8.25 -0.38
N HIS A 277 -14.59 8.61 -1.51
CA HIS A 277 -15.03 8.26 -2.87
C HIS A 277 -14.24 7.09 -3.45
N ILE A 278 -12.91 7.08 -3.30
CA ILE A 278 -12.01 6.06 -3.86
C ILE A 278 -12.30 4.68 -3.28
N TYR A 279 -12.48 4.56 -1.95
CA TYR A 279 -12.58 3.25 -1.28
C TYR A 279 -14.00 2.68 -1.17
N ARG A 280 -15.00 3.25 -1.83
CA ARG A 280 -16.34 2.67 -1.92
C ARG A 280 -16.35 1.40 -2.78
N PRO A 281 -17.25 0.43 -2.48
CA PRO A 281 -18.26 0.36 -1.42
C PRO A 281 -17.65 0.08 -0.04
N VAL A 282 -18.45 0.27 1.02
CA VAL A 282 -18.08 -0.15 2.39
C VAL A 282 -18.20 -1.65 2.51
N ARG A 283 -17.14 -2.31 3.01
CA ARG A 283 -17.07 -3.75 3.27
C ARG A 283 -16.37 -3.94 4.62
N SER A 284 -17.02 -4.66 5.53
CA SER A 284 -16.57 -4.81 6.91
C SER A 284 -16.25 -6.26 7.22
N ARG A 285 -15.33 -6.50 8.14
CA ARG A 285 -15.15 -7.78 8.81
C ARG A 285 -16.11 -7.89 10.00
N SER A 286 -16.43 -9.12 10.40
CA SER A 286 -17.15 -9.41 11.62
C SER A 286 -16.31 -9.10 12.87
N VAL A 287 -16.98 -8.96 14.02
CA VAL A 287 -16.29 -8.79 15.31
C VAL A 287 -15.42 -10.01 15.62
N GLU A 288 -15.94 -11.20 15.37
CA GLU A 288 -15.28 -12.47 15.57
C GLU A 288 -13.98 -12.55 14.77
N LYS A 289 -14.01 -12.16 13.49
CA LYS A 289 -12.85 -12.17 12.62
C LYS A 289 -11.81 -11.14 13.02
N CYS A 290 -12.25 -9.94 13.39
CA CYS A 290 -11.37 -8.91 13.94
C CYS A 290 -10.70 -9.35 15.26
N MET A 291 -11.43 -10.05 16.14
CA MET A 291 -10.90 -10.59 17.39
C MET A 291 -9.85 -11.68 17.14
N GLU A 292 -10.11 -12.60 16.22
CA GLU A 292 -9.18 -13.65 15.80
C GLU A 292 -7.87 -13.03 15.29
N TYR A 293 -7.94 -12.19 14.27
CA TYR A 293 -6.79 -11.54 13.66
C TYR A 293 -6.01 -10.65 14.64
N GLY A 294 -6.71 -9.86 15.46
CA GLY A 294 -6.06 -8.99 16.43
C GLY A 294 -5.24 -9.75 17.46
N LYS A 295 -5.79 -10.85 18.00
CA LYS A 295 -5.10 -11.73 18.98
C LYS A 295 -3.90 -12.44 18.37
N GLU A 296 -4.05 -13.01 17.17
CA GLU A 296 -2.98 -13.71 16.48
C GLU A 296 -1.82 -12.77 16.13
N ALA A 297 -2.13 -11.59 15.56
CA ALA A 297 -1.12 -10.60 15.21
C ALA A 297 -0.36 -10.07 16.45
N LEU A 298 -1.06 -9.84 17.57
CA LEU A 298 -0.42 -9.45 18.83
C LEU A 298 0.46 -10.58 19.40
N ALA A 299 0.01 -11.82 19.32
CA ALA A 299 0.77 -12.98 19.80
C ALA A 299 2.04 -13.21 18.97
N PHE A 300 1.96 -13.01 17.65
CA PHE A 300 3.10 -13.16 16.75
C PHE A 300 4.13 -12.02 16.91
N SER A 301 3.66 -10.77 16.87
CA SER A 301 4.52 -9.60 16.81
C SER A 301 5.11 -9.19 18.15
N GLY A 302 4.43 -9.50 19.26
CA GLY A 302 4.81 -9.03 20.60
C GLY A 302 4.61 -7.53 20.82
N TYR A 303 3.89 -6.83 19.94
CA TYR A 303 3.59 -5.41 20.11
C TYR A 303 2.75 -5.12 21.35
N HIS A 304 2.98 -3.96 21.94
CA HIS A 304 2.27 -3.48 23.13
C HIS A 304 1.12 -2.51 22.82
N GLU A 305 0.74 -2.40 21.55
CA GLU A 305 -0.39 -1.56 21.11
C GLU A 305 -1.09 -2.19 19.91
N ILE A 306 -2.42 -2.11 19.89
CA ILE A 306 -3.27 -2.42 18.74
C ILE A 306 -4.12 -1.21 18.38
N THR A 307 -4.18 -0.89 17.11
CA THR A 307 -4.95 0.23 16.57
C THR A 307 -6.04 -0.29 15.64
N LEU A 308 -7.28 0.19 15.81
CA LEU A 308 -8.40 -0.15 14.94
C LEU A 308 -8.42 0.76 13.70
N LEU A 309 -8.06 0.21 12.54
CA LEU A 309 -7.91 0.97 11.31
C LEU A 309 -9.20 1.00 10.48
N SER A 310 -9.64 2.21 10.16
CA SER A 310 -10.70 2.48 9.18
C SER A 310 -10.74 3.97 8.84
N LEU A 311 -11.55 4.36 7.84
CA LEU A 311 -11.79 5.77 7.54
C LEU A 311 -12.76 6.47 8.51
N SER A 312 -13.50 5.71 9.34
CA SER A 312 -14.46 6.24 10.31
C SER A 312 -14.78 5.18 11.36
N THR A 313 -13.89 4.96 12.30
CA THR A 313 -13.94 3.86 13.28
C THR A 313 -15.24 3.84 14.07
N SER A 314 -15.78 5.00 14.45
CA SER A 314 -17.08 5.11 15.13
C SER A 314 -18.29 4.66 14.30
N ASP A 315 -18.14 4.41 13.00
CA ASP A 315 -19.21 3.87 12.15
C ASP A 315 -19.17 2.33 12.05
N TYR A 316 -18.23 1.66 12.71
CA TYR A 316 -18.20 0.19 12.75
C TYR A 316 -19.31 -0.36 13.67
N ARG A 317 -20.19 -1.20 13.13
CA ARG A 317 -21.41 -1.64 13.83
C ARG A 317 -21.17 -2.48 15.09
N GLY A 318 -20.08 -3.17 15.17
CA GLY A 318 -19.70 -4.00 16.32
C GLY A 318 -18.63 -3.36 17.20
N LEU A 319 -18.46 -2.03 17.20
CA LEU A 319 -17.35 -1.37 17.87
C LEU A 319 -17.29 -1.65 19.37
N ASN A 320 -18.46 -1.62 20.06
CA ASN A 320 -18.51 -1.88 21.49
C ASN A 320 -18.06 -3.30 21.83
N ASP A 321 -18.65 -4.29 21.15
CA ASP A 321 -18.35 -5.72 21.38
C ASP A 321 -16.87 -6.03 21.07
N LEU A 322 -16.34 -5.44 19.98
CA LEU A 322 -14.93 -5.57 19.61
C LEU A 322 -14.00 -4.95 20.65
N CYS A 323 -14.31 -3.74 21.12
CA CYS A 323 -13.52 -3.06 22.14
C CYS A 323 -13.55 -3.84 23.46
N ASP A 324 -14.70 -4.33 23.86
CA ASP A 324 -14.85 -5.12 25.08
C ASP A 324 -14.02 -6.41 25.01
N GLY A 325 -14.15 -7.17 23.94
CA GLY A 325 -13.42 -8.41 23.74
C GLY A 325 -11.90 -8.22 23.60
N LEU A 326 -11.46 -7.15 22.93
CA LEU A 326 -10.03 -6.82 22.85
C LEU A 326 -9.48 -6.34 24.18
N MET A 327 -10.23 -5.52 24.94
CA MET A 327 -9.81 -5.04 26.25
C MET A 327 -9.63 -6.19 27.26
N ASP A 328 -10.53 -7.16 27.27
CA ASP A 328 -10.41 -8.36 28.13
C ASP A 328 -9.10 -9.13 27.81
N TYR A 329 -8.69 -9.18 26.55
CA TYR A 329 -7.43 -9.82 26.15
C TYR A 329 -6.21 -8.94 26.45
N CYS A 330 -6.30 -7.63 26.24
CA CYS A 330 -5.19 -6.69 26.27
C CYS A 330 -4.85 -6.23 27.70
N GLU A 331 -5.86 -6.02 28.58
CA GLU A 331 -5.68 -5.44 29.93
C GLU A 331 -4.70 -6.28 30.78
N SER A 332 -4.89 -7.58 30.80
CA SER A 332 -4.03 -8.50 31.55
C SER A 332 -2.60 -8.61 31.01
N ARG A 333 -2.36 -8.16 29.79
CA ARG A 333 -1.08 -8.20 29.07
C ARG A 333 -0.38 -6.83 28.98
N GLY A 334 -1.02 -5.77 29.49
CA GLY A 334 -0.49 -4.40 29.39
C GLY A 334 -0.46 -3.84 27.95
N ILE A 335 -1.33 -4.36 27.06
CA ILE A 335 -1.43 -3.94 25.66
C ILE A 335 -2.42 -2.78 25.54
N GLY A 336 -2.01 -1.67 24.92
CA GLY A 336 -2.88 -0.50 24.68
C GLY A 336 -3.77 -0.71 23.48
N LEU A 337 -5.04 -0.24 23.56
CA LEU A 337 -5.97 -0.16 22.42
C LEU A 337 -6.07 1.30 21.97
N SER A 338 -5.92 1.56 20.67
CA SER A 338 -6.01 2.90 20.08
C SER A 338 -7.15 2.96 19.06
N LEU A 339 -7.93 4.05 19.13
CA LEU A 339 -9.10 4.32 18.28
C LEU A 339 -8.86 5.61 17.47
N PRO A 340 -8.19 5.55 16.34
CA PRO A 340 -8.07 6.69 15.44
C PRO A 340 -9.38 6.92 14.68
N SER A 341 -9.48 8.05 14.00
CA SER A 341 -10.59 8.38 13.08
C SER A 341 -11.97 8.39 13.75
N LEU A 342 -12.03 8.90 14.97
CA LEU A 342 -13.29 9.10 15.69
C LEU A 342 -14.03 10.33 15.16
N ARG A 343 -15.35 10.22 15.13
CA ARG A 343 -16.26 11.34 14.80
C ARG A 343 -16.95 11.86 16.05
N ALA A 344 -17.08 13.17 16.17
CA ALA A 344 -17.74 13.80 17.30
C ALA A 344 -19.23 13.46 17.39
N ASP A 345 -19.90 13.27 16.23
CA ASP A 345 -21.34 12.96 16.11
C ASP A 345 -21.68 11.47 16.41
N ASN A 346 -20.68 10.60 16.58
CA ASN A 346 -20.89 9.19 16.91
C ASN A 346 -19.79 8.69 17.87
N PHE A 347 -19.67 9.39 19.00
CA PHE A 347 -18.65 9.13 19.99
C PHE A 347 -19.24 8.57 21.29
N SER A 348 -18.66 7.48 21.82
CA SER A 348 -19.05 6.89 23.09
C SER A 348 -18.03 7.18 24.19
N MET A 349 -18.44 7.92 25.22
CA MET A 349 -17.63 8.20 26.41
C MET A 349 -17.28 6.92 27.18
N ASP A 350 -18.19 5.93 27.21
CA ASP A 350 -17.98 4.68 27.92
C ASP A 350 -16.83 3.87 27.30
N ILE A 351 -16.80 3.77 25.99
CA ILE A 351 -15.68 3.11 25.28
C ILE A 351 -14.36 3.80 25.63
N MET A 352 -14.36 5.12 25.62
CA MET A 352 -13.14 5.89 25.88
C MET A 352 -12.62 5.69 27.31
N GLN A 353 -13.49 5.71 28.29
CA GLN A 353 -13.09 5.47 29.68
C GLN A 353 -12.48 4.09 29.86
N ARG A 354 -12.98 3.10 29.12
CA ARG A 354 -12.45 1.71 29.17
C ARG A 354 -11.10 1.61 28.46
N VAL A 355 -10.98 2.13 27.24
CA VAL A 355 -9.72 2.13 26.46
C VAL A 355 -8.60 2.86 27.20
N GLN A 356 -8.91 3.94 27.91
CA GLN A 356 -7.93 4.72 28.66
C GLN A 356 -7.45 4.05 29.97
N LYS A 357 -8.02 2.92 30.40
CA LYS A 357 -7.58 2.22 31.62
C LYS A 357 -6.15 1.70 31.52
N VAL A 358 -5.77 1.15 30.36
CA VAL A 358 -4.42 0.60 30.16
C VAL A 358 -3.42 1.70 29.83
N ARG A 359 -3.77 2.56 28.86
CA ARG A 359 -2.90 3.67 28.44
C ARG A 359 -3.75 4.88 28.08
N LYS A 360 -3.43 6.03 28.65
CA LYS A 360 -4.06 7.29 28.27
C LYS A 360 -3.58 7.70 26.87
N SER A 361 -4.50 7.76 25.92
CA SER A 361 -4.26 8.29 24.58
C SER A 361 -5.02 9.61 24.38
N GLY A 362 -4.45 10.52 23.59
CA GLY A 362 -5.12 11.73 23.16
C GLY A 362 -6.26 11.41 22.20
N LEU A 363 -7.31 12.25 22.21
CA LEU A 363 -8.39 12.20 21.24
C LEU A 363 -8.24 13.32 20.24
N THR A 364 -8.49 13.03 18.98
CA THR A 364 -8.52 14.03 17.92
C THR A 364 -9.87 14.01 17.23
N PHE A 365 -10.53 15.16 17.21
CA PHE A 365 -11.80 15.37 16.51
C PHE A 365 -11.62 16.45 15.46
N ALA A 366 -12.18 16.25 14.27
CA ALA A 366 -12.08 17.16 13.15
C ALA A 366 -13.47 17.65 12.73
N PRO A 367 -13.96 18.80 13.22
CA PRO A 367 -15.21 19.41 12.76
C PRO A 367 -15.10 19.97 11.35
N GLU A 368 -13.87 20.19 10.85
CA GLU A 368 -13.48 20.66 9.51
C GLU A 368 -13.86 22.13 9.22
N ALA A 369 -14.88 22.67 9.87
CA ALA A 369 -15.28 24.07 9.73
C ALA A 369 -15.86 24.62 11.05
N GLY A 370 -15.61 25.90 11.33
CA GLY A 370 -16.00 26.57 12.57
C GLY A 370 -17.49 26.94 12.66
N THR A 371 -18.24 26.92 11.56
CA THR A 371 -19.66 27.27 11.56
C THR A 371 -20.53 26.14 11.05
N GLN A 372 -21.77 26.01 11.59
CA GLN A 372 -22.74 25.03 11.14
C GLN A 372 -22.97 25.12 9.62
N ARG A 373 -23.19 26.35 9.12
CA ARG A 373 -23.41 26.59 7.69
C ARG A 373 -22.29 25.99 6.81
N LEU A 374 -21.03 26.15 7.20
CA LEU A 374 -19.90 25.59 6.42
C LEU A 374 -19.83 24.08 6.56
N ARG A 375 -20.10 23.52 7.75
CA ARG A 375 -20.19 22.06 7.92
C ARG A 375 -21.27 21.44 7.05
N ASP A 376 -22.44 22.10 6.93
CA ASP A 376 -23.52 21.65 6.06
C ASP A 376 -23.10 21.74 4.57
N VAL A 377 -22.45 22.83 4.17
CA VAL A 377 -21.94 23.01 2.80
C VAL A 377 -20.97 21.89 2.40
N ILE A 378 -20.07 21.51 3.28
CA ILE A 378 -19.10 20.42 3.00
C ILE A 378 -19.65 19.02 3.32
N ASN A 379 -20.90 18.92 3.74
CA ASN A 379 -21.59 17.68 4.12
C ASN A 379 -20.85 16.91 5.23
N LYS A 380 -20.37 17.61 6.27
CA LYS A 380 -19.64 16.97 7.38
C LYS A 380 -20.59 16.25 8.37
N GLY A 381 -21.82 16.73 8.55
CA GLY A 381 -22.84 16.11 9.40
C GLY A 381 -22.56 16.21 10.92
N VAL A 382 -21.67 17.11 11.35
CA VAL A 382 -21.41 17.41 12.77
C VAL A 382 -22.13 18.68 13.14
N THR A 383 -22.97 18.63 14.19
CA THR A 383 -23.76 19.77 14.71
C THR A 383 -22.99 20.55 15.78
N GLU A 384 -23.56 21.68 16.21
CA GLU A 384 -22.99 22.48 17.31
C GLU A 384 -23.32 21.86 18.68
N ASP A 385 -24.42 21.12 18.77
CA ASP A 385 -24.84 20.38 19.96
C ASP A 385 -24.04 19.05 20.09
#